data_1ea060153ccec4d0a6a1a50de13944e3
#
_entry.id   1ea060153ccec4d0a6a1a50de13944e3
#
_cell.length_a   1.000
_cell.length_b   1.000
_cell.length_c   1.000
_cell.angle_alpha   90.00
_cell.angle_beta   90.00
_cell.angle_gamma   90.00
#
_symmetry.space_group_name_H-M   'P 1'
#
loop_
_entity.id
_entity.type
_entity.pdbx_description
1 polymer ?
#
loop_
_entity_poly.entity_id
_entity_poly.type
_entity_poly.pdbx_seq_one_letter_code
_entity_poly.pdbx_strand_id
1 'polypeptide(L)'
;MAEDQNYLKVKKLLFSFIILVNLISFANSQEIKLTKLVDLDNPWGSTFINDHEILITEKFGKIKLINLKNLQISLIEHNINYLVDGQGGLLDILFNDDYVFVSYSENRGSGETSTSVTKGKFDRKKIDFKNIFRAEPPIKSGYHFGSRLAVKEDYIFISAGERGGGMIAQDPSIHAGSIIRIHLDGTIPKDNPKFIDKPNWLQEIYQIGVRNPQGLTYSSFDGKIYASNHGARGGDWFGEIKKGENYGWKVLGWGGTNYSGLTIGPQWKPGFTKAIKYWVPSIATSAITIYEGKEFNEWNGHAIITSLKDQSLRKLIFNDLSNIKEDVIFKDEIGRIRDIQVHPKNGKIYFLASDNLWLMEKAK
;
A
#
# COMPACT_ATOMS: atom_id res chain seq x y z
N MET A 1 68.98 -1.27 -5.06
CA MET A 1 68.49 -1.43 -3.64
C MET A 1 67.65 -0.27 -3.13
N ALA A 2 67.78 0.98 -3.60
CA ALA A 2 66.93 2.09 -3.15
C ALA A 2 65.54 2.16 -3.81
N GLU A 3 65.41 1.69 -5.05
CA GLU A 3 64.12 1.69 -5.77
C GLU A 3 63.14 0.64 -5.24
N ASP A 4 63.61 -0.50 -4.80
CA ASP A 4 62.73 -1.56 -4.23
C ASP A 4 62.10 -1.15 -2.88
N GLN A 5 62.82 -0.35 -2.07
CA GLN A 5 62.25 0.10 -0.81
C GLN A 5 61.14 1.15 -0.94
N ASN A 6 61.20 2.01 -1.99
CA ASN A 6 60.16 2.97 -2.28
C ASN A 6 58.88 2.29 -2.85
N TYR A 7 59.05 1.23 -3.66
CA TYR A 7 57.91 0.48 -4.21
C TYR A 7 57.14 -0.26 -3.12
N LEU A 8 57.83 -0.83 -2.13
CA LEU A 8 57.24 -1.50 -0.96
C LEU A 8 56.54 -0.50 0.00
N LYS A 9 57.06 0.70 0.17
CA LYS A 9 56.38 1.74 0.97
C LYS A 9 55.11 2.25 0.31
N VAL A 10 55.11 2.44 -1.01
CA VAL A 10 53.90 2.88 -1.77
C VAL A 10 52.84 1.79 -1.76
N LYS A 11 53.21 0.51 -1.92
CA LYS A 11 52.26 -0.60 -1.81
C LYS A 11 51.67 -0.72 -0.41
N LYS A 12 52.43 -0.54 0.66
CA LYS A 12 51.91 -0.53 2.05
C LYS A 12 50.98 0.66 2.31
N LEU A 13 51.26 1.85 1.75
CA LEU A 13 50.41 3.02 1.85
C LEU A 13 49.09 2.84 1.08
N LEU A 14 49.14 2.29 -0.15
CA LEU A 14 47.97 1.98 -0.94
C LEU A 14 47.10 0.87 -0.29
N PHE A 15 47.71 -0.16 0.30
CA PHE A 15 46.97 -1.20 1.00
C PHE A 15 46.33 -0.70 2.30
N SER A 16 47.01 0.20 3.04
CA SER A 16 46.44 0.85 4.23
C SER A 16 45.32 1.83 3.87
N PHE A 17 45.38 2.52 2.71
CA PHE A 17 44.33 3.41 2.24
C PHE A 17 43.10 2.64 1.73
N ILE A 18 43.29 1.47 1.08
CA ILE A 18 42.18 0.58 0.65
C ILE A 18 41.48 -0.04 1.87
N ILE A 19 42.22 -0.40 2.93
CA ILE A 19 41.63 -0.92 4.17
C ILE A 19 40.87 0.20 4.92
N LEU A 20 41.36 1.44 4.90
CA LEU A 20 40.70 2.58 5.56
C LEU A 20 39.43 3.01 4.81
N VAL A 21 39.39 2.93 3.47
CA VAL A 21 38.21 3.24 2.66
C VAL A 21 37.10 2.18 2.81
N ASN A 22 37.48 0.90 3.05
CA ASN A 22 36.50 -0.16 3.33
C ASN A 22 35.95 -0.12 4.76
N LEU A 23 36.62 0.55 5.71
CA LEU A 23 36.11 0.74 7.08
C LEU A 23 35.15 1.93 7.25
N ILE A 24 35.07 2.83 6.26
CA ILE A 24 34.17 3.99 6.31
C ILE A 24 32.75 3.66 5.76
N SER A 25 32.57 2.52 5.09
CA SER A 25 31.26 2.10 4.54
C SER A 25 30.34 1.33 5.51
N PHE A 26 30.72 1.15 6.76
CA PHE A 26 29.91 0.47 7.79
C PHE A 26 29.35 1.42 8.87
N ALA A 27 29.16 2.68 8.57
CA ALA A 27 28.52 3.61 9.49
C ALA A 27 27.04 3.80 9.11
N ASN A 28 26.16 3.24 9.94
CA ASN A 28 24.71 3.46 10.03
C ASN A 28 23.78 2.54 9.22
N SER A 29 23.97 1.23 9.20
CA SER A 29 22.81 0.36 9.17
C SER A 29 22.27 0.27 10.61
N GLN A 30 21.19 0.96 10.90
CA GLN A 30 20.47 0.79 12.16
C GLN A 30 20.07 -0.68 12.22
N GLU A 31 20.65 -1.43 13.17
CA GLU A 31 20.26 -2.83 13.35
C GLU A 31 18.78 -2.89 13.70
N ILE A 32 18.01 -3.59 12.88
CA ILE A 32 16.60 -3.86 13.10
C ILE A 32 16.43 -5.27 13.67
N LYS A 33 15.44 -5.41 14.54
CA LYS A 33 14.99 -6.71 15.04
C LYS A 33 13.61 -7.01 14.50
N LEU A 34 13.46 -8.16 13.85
CA LEU A 34 12.20 -8.70 13.37
C LEU A 34 11.74 -9.81 14.32
N THR A 35 10.50 -9.72 14.82
CA THR A 35 9.93 -10.71 15.74
C THR A 35 8.57 -11.17 15.21
N LYS A 36 8.45 -12.47 14.97
CA LYS A 36 7.16 -13.09 14.67
C LYS A 36 6.31 -13.10 15.95
N LEU A 37 5.07 -12.62 15.87
CA LEU A 37 4.17 -12.52 17.03
C LEU A 37 3.09 -13.60 17.02
N VAL A 38 2.35 -13.75 15.91
CA VAL A 38 1.15 -14.57 15.82
C VAL A 38 1.02 -15.19 14.45
N ASP A 39 0.58 -16.45 14.39
CA ASP A 39 0.18 -17.12 13.15
C ASP A 39 -1.24 -16.68 12.73
N LEU A 40 -1.44 -16.44 11.44
CA LEU A 40 -2.68 -15.99 10.82
C LEU A 40 -3.02 -16.87 9.62
N ASP A 41 -4.19 -16.64 9.00
CA ASP A 41 -4.62 -17.37 7.81
C ASP A 41 -4.97 -16.38 6.68
N ASN A 42 -4.07 -16.23 5.71
CA ASN A 42 -4.21 -15.27 4.61
C ASN A 42 -4.62 -13.86 5.08
N PRO A 43 -3.85 -13.21 5.99
CA PRO A 43 -4.15 -11.88 6.49
C PRO A 43 -4.04 -10.85 5.36
N TRP A 44 -4.95 -9.85 5.37
CA TRP A 44 -4.99 -8.89 4.28
C TRP A 44 -4.77 -7.44 4.72
N GLY A 45 -5.53 -6.94 5.65
CA GLY A 45 -5.44 -5.58 6.19
C GLY A 45 -5.42 -5.56 7.70
N SER A 46 -4.86 -4.51 8.28
CA SER A 46 -4.80 -4.33 9.73
C SER A 46 -4.97 -2.86 10.13
N THR A 47 -5.41 -2.63 11.37
CA THR A 47 -5.53 -1.29 11.94
C THR A 47 -5.46 -1.34 13.46
N PHE A 48 -4.76 -0.40 14.07
CA PHE A 48 -4.80 -0.23 15.53
C PHE A 48 -6.13 0.35 15.97
N ILE A 49 -6.70 -0.17 17.07
CA ILE A 49 -7.85 0.45 17.74
C ILE A 49 -7.41 1.22 18.99
N ASN A 50 -6.25 0.90 19.52
CA ASN A 50 -5.57 1.59 20.63
C ASN A 50 -4.10 1.13 20.72
N ASP A 51 -3.37 1.58 21.75
CA ASP A 51 -1.95 1.23 21.99
C ASP A 51 -1.66 -0.27 22.19
N HIS A 52 -2.67 -1.10 22.37
CA HIS A 52 -2.49 -2.49 22.78
C HIS A 52 -3.25 -3.51 21.94
N GLU A 53 -4.04 -3.04 20.98
CA GLU A 53 -4.92 -3.92 20.23
C GLU A 53 -4.95 -3.55 18.74
N ILE A 54 -4.91 -4.57 17.91
CA ILE A 54 -4.95 -4.45 16.46
C ILE A 54 -6.06 -5.34 15.90
N LEU A 55 -6.85 -4.78 14.97
CA LEU A 55 -7.80 -5.54 14.16
C LEU A 55 -7.11 -6.02 12.89
N ILE A 56 -7.43 -7.24 12.47
CA ILE A 56 -6.89 -7.86 11.25
C ILE A 56 -8.03 -8.54 10.50
N THR A 57 -8.11 -8.31 9.18
CA THR A 57 -8.93 -9.11 8.29
C THR A 57 -8.13 -10.29 7.74
N GLU A 58 -8.76 -11.46 7.71
CA GLU A 58 -8.29 -12.59 6.94
C GLU A 58 -9.18 -12.74 5.69
N LYS A 59 -8.57 -12.95 4.56
CA LYS A 59 -9.23 -12.97 3.24
C LYS A 59 -10.46 -13.86 3.19
N PHE A 60 -10.42 -14.98 3.90
CA PHE A 60 -11.51 -15.99 3.92
C PHE A 60 -12.64 -15.67 4.90
N GLY A 61 -12.72 -14.44 5.38
CA GLY A 61 -13.91 -13.95 6.08
C GLY A 61 -13.80 -13.92 7.60
N LYS A 62 -12.61 -13.86 8.17
CA LYS A 62 -12.44 -13.64 9.61
C LYS A 62 -11.99 -12.20 9.89
N ILE A 63 -12.53 -11.63 10.96
CA ILE A 63 -12.02 -10.42 11.59
C ILE A 63 -11.48 -10.83 12.96
N LYS A 64 -10.18 -10.61 13.16
CA LYS A 64 -9.47 -10.93 14.40
C LYS A 64 -9.11 -9.67 15.17
N LEU A 65 -9.36 -9.67 16.46
CA LEU A 65 -8.82 -8.69 17.41
C LEU A 65 -7.69 -9.35 18.19
N ILE A 66 -6.49 -8.75 18.12
CA ILE A 66 -5.31 -9.27 18.77
C ILE A 66 -4.85 -8.30 19.85
N ASN A 67 -4.70 -8.80 21.07
CA ASN A 67 -4.08 -8.06 22.17
C ASN A 67 -2.56 -8.23 22.11
N LEU A 68 -1.84 -7.14 21.89
CA LEU A 68 -0.38 -7.15 21.69
C LEU A 68 0.45 -7.37 22.95
N LYS A 69 -0.17 -7.33 24.15
CA LYS A 69 0.54 -7.58 25.41
C LYS A 69 0.66 -9.08 25.71
N ASN A 70 -0.38 -9.85 25.41
CA ASN A 70 -0.44 -11.27 25.75
C ASN A 70 -0.68 -12.17 24.52
N LEU A 71 -0.78 -11.58 23.33
CA LEU A 71 -1.01 -12.25 22.04
C LEU A 71 -2.32 -13.05 21.96
N GLN A 72 -3.28 -12.73 22.85
CA GLN A 72 -4.60 -13.34 22.81
C GLN A 72 -5.38 -12.88 21.57
N ILE A 73 -5.99 -13.83 20.86
CA ILE A 73 -6.81 -13.60 19.67
C ILE A 73 -8.28 -13.80 20.03
N SER A 74 -9.12 -12.85 19.63
CA SER A 74 -10.57 -12.94 19.67
C SER A 74 -11.15 -12.79 18.26
N LEU A 75 -12.18 -13.56 17.92
CA LEU A 75 -12.89 -13.40 16.66
C LEU A 75 -14.04 -12.42 16.86
N ILE A 76 -14.25 -11.57 15.84
CA ILE A 76 -15.39 -10.65 15.76
C ILE A 76 -16.36 -11.18 14.71
N GLU A 77 -17.59 -11.48 15.12
CA GLU A 77 -18.68 -11.87 14.22
C GLU A 77 -19.10 -10.68 13.35
N HIS A 78 -19.52 -10.94 12.11
CA HIS A 78 -19.99 -9.91 11.19
C HIS A 78 -20.99 -10.45 10.16
N ASN A 79 -21.72 -9.52 9.52
CA ASN A 79 -22.74 -9.78 8.51
C ASN A 79 -22.32 -9.42 7.07
N ILE A 80 -21.01 -9.29 6.78
CA ILE A 80 -20.51 -8.89 5.45
C ILE A 80 -20.80 -10.00 4.44
N ASN A 81 -21.49 -9.66 3.33
CA ASN A 81 -21.77 -10.58 2.22
C ASN A 81 -20.66 -10.53 1.18
N TYR A 82 -19.58 -11.25 1.42
CA TYR A 82 -18.40 -11.31 0.55
C TYR A 82 -18.38 -12.57 -0.33
N LEU A 83 -17.62 -12.51 -1.43
CA LEU A 83 -17.32 -13.67 -2.27
C LEU A 83 -15.79 -13.82 -2.37
N VAL A 84 -15.27 -14.98 -2.01
CA VAL A 84 -13.86 -15.32 -2.23
C VAL A 84 -13.72 -15.83 -3.66
N ASP A 85 -13.14 -15.00 -4.52
CA ASP A 85 -12.78 -15.35 -5.89
C ASP A 85 -11.43 -14.69 -6.26
N GLY A 86 -10.46 -15.49 -6.65
CA GLY A 86 -9.12 -15.04 -7.02
C GLY A 86 -8.47 -14.19 -5.91
N GLN A 87 -8.34 -12.88 -6.15
CA GLN A 87 -7.80 -11.91 -5.20
C GLN A 87 -8.85 -11.36 -4.21
N GLY A 88 -10.14 -11.65 -4.41
CA GLY A 88 -11.24 -11.16 -3.60
C GLY A 88 -11.43 -11.92 -2.28
N GLY A 89 -12.21 -11.34 -1.39
CA GLY A 89 -12.52 -11.80 -0.02
C GLY A 89 -12.78 -10.61 0.90
N LEU A 90 -12.54 -10.74 2.21
CA LEU A 90 -12.31 -9.58 3.07
C LEU A 90 -10.94 -9.01 2.77
N LEU A 91 -10.85 -7.68 2.66
CA LEU A 91 -9.65 -7.01 2.18
C LEU A 91 -9.14 -6.02 3.25
N ASP A 92 -9.15 -4.72 3.00
CA ASP A 92 -8.62 -3.76 3.95
C ASP A 92 -9.56 -3.50 5.13
N ILE A 93 -8.98 -3.08 6.27
CA ILE A 93 -9.71 -2.70 7.48
C ILE A 93 -9.11 -1.42 8.05
N LEU A 94 -9.98 -0.51 8.48
CA LEU A 94 -9.58 0.77 9.06
C LEU A 94 -10.49 1.07 10.25
N PHE A 95 -9.90 1.51 11.36
CA PHE A 95 -10.62 2.01 12.53
C PHE A 95 -10.50 3.52 12.63
N ASN A 96 -11.62 4.20 12.77
CA ASN A 96 -11.68 5.65 12.96
C ASN A 96 -12.90 6.02 13.80
N ASP A 97 -12.70 6.78 14.88
CA ASP A 97 -13.75 7.34 15.75
C ASP A 97 -14.85 6.32 16.14
N ASP A 98 -14.46 5.22 16.79
CA ASP A 98 -15.35 4.12 17.19
C ASP A 98 -15.98 3.31 16.04
N TYR A 99 -15.67 3.60 14.79
CA TYR A 99 -16.17 2.87 13.64
C TYR A 99 -15.08 2.05 12.96
N VAL A 100 -15.50 0.89 12.49
CA VAL A 100 -14.68 0.01 11.65
C VAL A 100 -15.18 0.10 10.21
N PHE A 101 -14.27 0.34 9.30
CA PHE A 101 -14.51 0.29 7.86
C PHE A 101 -13.82 -0.95 7.29
N VAL A 102 -14.52 -1.71 6.47
CA VAL A 102 -13.95 -2.89 5.80
C VAL A 102 -14.22 -2.79 4.31
N SER A 103 -13.17 -2.92 3.51
CA SER A 103 -13.32 -3.13 2.07
C SER A 103 -13.36 -4.63 1.77
N TYR A 104 -14.11 -5.02 0.75
CA TYR A 104 -14.29 -6.43 0.42
C TYR A 104 -14.77 -6.62 -1.02
N SER A 105 -14.64 -7.82 -1.53
CA SER A 105 -15.29 -8.23 -2.77
C SER A 105 -16.73 -8.63 -2.48
N GLU A 106 -17.68 -7.71 -2.73
CA GLU A 106 -19.09 -7.94 -2.49
C GLU A 106 -19.64 -8.98 -3.45
N ASN A 107 -20.39 -9.97 -2.91
CA ASN A 107 -21.12 -10.93 -3.72
C ASN A 107 -22.36 -10.24 -4.35
N ARG A 108 -22.35 -10.10 -5.68
CA ARG A 108 -23.42 -9.44 -6.45
C ARG A 108 -24.32 -10.45 -7.17
N GLY A 109 -24.12 -11.76 -6.91
CA GLY A 109 -24.81 -12.86 -7.58
C GLY A 109 -24.16 -13.26 -8.90
N SER A 110 -24.50 -14.45 -9.41
CA SER A 110 -24.01 -14.98 -10.71
C SER A 110 -22.49 -15.00 -10.90
N GLY A 111 -21.72 -14.95 -9.79
CA GLY A 111 -20.26 -14.85 -9.79
C GLY A 111 -19.71 -13.46 -10.09
N GLU A 112 -20.55 -12.46 -10.11
CA GLU A 112 -20.16 -11.05 -10.22
C GLU A 112 -19.78 -10.48 -8.84
N THR A 113 -18.82 -9.58 -8.83
CA THR A 113 -18.32 -8.93 -7.61
C THR A 113 -18.10 -7.44 -7.82
N SER A 114 -18.26 -6.66 -6.75
CA SER A 114 -17.85 -5.26 -6.68
C SER A 114 -16.79 -5.06 -5.61
N THR A 115 -15.88 -4.13 -5.80
CA THR A 115 -15.13 -3.55 -4.70
C THR A 115 -16.09 -2.69 -3.89
N SER A 116 -16.36 -3.08 -2.65
CA SER A 116 -17.33 -2.41 -1.79
C SER A 116 -16.70 -2.06 -0.44
N VAL A 117 -17.26 -1.06 0.24
CA VAL A 117 -16.83 -0.63 1.58
C VAL A 117 -18.04 -0.58 2.49
N THR A 118 -17.87 -1.14 3.66
CA THR A 118 -18.89 -1.17 4.70
C THR A 118 -18.37 -0.51 5.97
N LYS A 119 -19.29 0.05 6.79
CA LYS A 119 -19.04 0.72 8.06
C LYS A 119 -19.88 0.08 9.15
N GLY A 120 -19.31 -0.16 10.33
CA GLY A 120 -20.00 -0.62 11.53
C GLY A 120 -19.42 0.01 12.79
N LYS A 121 -20.24 0.21 13.81
CA LYS A 121 -19.73 0.66 15.11
C LYS A 121 -18.95 -0.50 15.74
N PHE A 122 -17.76 -0.18 16.25
CA PHE A 122 -16.89 -1.20 16.85
C PHE A 122 -17.57 -1.86 18.06
N ASP A 123 -17.55 -3.17 18.06
CA ASP A 123 -17.88 -4.03 19.19
C ASP A 123 -16.91 -5.22 19.22
N ARG A 124 -16.53 -5.66 20.41
CA ARG A 124 -15.52 -6.72 20.59
C ARG A 124 -16.02 -8.13 20.26
N LYS A 125 -17.33 -8.30 20.08
CA LYS A 125 -17.94 -9.61 19.82
C LYS A 125 -18.56 -9.69 18.43
N LYS A 126 -19.32 -8.65 18.05
CA LYS A 126 -20.05 -8.63 16.79
C LYS A 126 -20.18 -7.21 16.26
N ILE A 127 -19.90 -7.02 14.98
CA ILE A 127 -20.10 -5.75 14.28
C ILE A 127 -21.16 -5.94 13.19
N ASP A 128 -22.25 -5.19 13.29
CA ASP A 128 -23.27 -5.11 12.26
C ASP A 128 -22.90 -4.00 11.26
N PHE A 129 -22.44 -4.44 10.10
CA PHE A 129 -21.95 -3.57 9.04
C PHE A 129 -23.07 -3.15 8.08
N LYS A 130 -22.95 -1.89 7.56
CA LYS A 130 -23.78 -1.35 6.49
C LYS A 130 -22.91 -0.82 5.37
N ASN A 131 -23.24 -1.12 4.11
CA ASN A 131 -22.51 -0.59 2.97
C ASN A 131 -22.63 0.94 2.91
N ILE A 132 -21.48 1.58 2.69
CA ILE A 132 -21.36 3.03 2.44
C ILE A 132 -20.87 3.32 1.02
N PHE A 133 -20.25 2.32 0.36
CA PHE A 133 -19.82 2.41 -1.04
C PHE A 133 -19.90 1.05 -1.72
N ARG A 134 -20.21 1.09 -3.00
CA ARG A 134 -20.27 -0.07 -3.89
C ARG A 134 -19.83 0.34 -5.29
N ALA A 135 -18.80 -0.31 -5.81
CA ALA A 135 -18.35 -0.05 -7.18
C ALA A 135 -19.37 -0.60 -8.19
N GLU A 136 -19.73 0.24 -9.16
CA GLU A 136 -20.64 -0.10 -10.25
C GLU A 136 -19.93 0.05 -11.61
N PRO A 137 -20.31 -0.77 -12.61
CA PRO A 137 -21.11 -1.99 -12.47
C PRO A 137 -20.34 -3.12 -11.77
N PRO A 138 -21.02 -4.17 -11.29
CA PRO A 138 -20.37 -5.38 -10.84
C PRO A 138 -19.68 -6.08 -12.03
N ILE A 139 -18.56 -6.77 -11.75
CA ILE A 139 -17.74 -7.41 -12.78
C ILE A 139 -17.44 -8.84 -12.39
N LYS A 140 -17.61 -9.78 -13.33
CA LYS A 140 -17.24 -11.19 -13.16
C LYS A 140 -15.74 -11.35 -13.38
N SER A 141 -14.98 -11.10 -12.32
CA SER A 141 -13.51 -11.20 -12.32
C SER A 141 -12.96 -11.33 -10.90
N GLY A 142 -12.05 -12.27 -10.71
CA GLY A 142 -11.29 -12.45 -9.48
C GLY A 142 -10.01 -11.58 -9.38
N TYR A 143 -9.80 -10.61 -10.30
CA TYR A 143 -8.56 -9.82 -10.37
C TYR A 143 -8.78 -8.37 -9.91
N HIS A 144 -7.69 -7.76 -9.44
CA HIS A 144 -7.47 -6.32 -9.30
C HIS A 144 -8.62 -5.58 -8.60
N PHE A 145 -8.89 -5.93 -7.34
CA PHE A 145 -9.90 -5.23 -6.54
C PHE A 145 -9.42 -3.86 -6.03
N GLY A 146 -8.09 -3.61 -5.96
CA GLY A 146 -7.55 -2.46 -5.25
C GLY A 146 -7.82 -2.57 -3.75
N SER A 147 -8.89 -1.91 -3.28
CA SER A 147 -9.53 -2.06 -1.96
C SER A 147 -8.83 -1.38 -0.78
N ARG A 148 -7.72 -0.67 -0.97
CA ARG A 148 -7.08 0.07 0.13
C ARG A 148 -7.90 1.27 0.54
N LEU A 149 -7.88 1.55 1.84
CA LEU A 149 -8.60 2.62 2.50
C LEU A 149 -7.63 3.63 3.12
N ALA A 150 -7.95 4.91 3.02
CA ALA A 150 -7.26 5.97 3.76
C ALA A 150 -8.27 7.04 4.18
N VAL A 151 -8.18 7.50 5.43
CA VAL A 151 -9.01 8.59 5.94
C VAL A 151 -8.19 9.88 5.97
N LYS A 152 -8.81 10.96 5.51
CA LYS A 152 -8.35 12.33 5.67
C LYS A 152 -9.53 13.18 6.11
N GLU A 153 -9.47 13.72 7.31
CA GLU A 153 -10.59 14.51 7.86
C GLU A 153 -11.91 13.72 7.81
N ASP A 154 -12.98 14.28 7.24
CA ASP A 154 -14.29 13.64 7.10
C ASP A 154 -14.43 12.77 5.84
N TYR A 155 -13.34 12.52 5.14
CA TYR A 155 -13.36 11.77 3.88
C TYR A 155 -12.66 10.43 4.02
N ILE A 156 -13.24 9.41 3.36
CA ILE A 156 -12.58 8.15 3.09
C ILE A 156 -12.24 8.06 1.61
N PHE A 157 -10.96 7.77 1.33
CA PHE A 157 -10.46 7.43 0.00
C PHE A 157 -10.41 5.92 -0.14
N ILE A 158 -10.88 5.42 -1.29
CA ILE A 158 -10.99 3.99 -1.58
C ILE A 158 -10.33 3.73 -2.92
N SER A 159 -9.45 2.76 -3.00
CA SER A 159 -8.91 2.34 -4.29
C SER A 159 -9.78 1.24 -4.91
N ALA A 160 -10.22 1.42 -6.14
CA ALA A 160 -10.94 0.44 -6.94
C ALA A 160 -10.06 0.02 -8.13
N GLY A 161 -9.63 -1.24 -8.16
CA GLY A 161 -8.82 -1.76 -9.27
C GLY A 161 -9.63 -1.98 -10.55
N GLU A 162 -8.95 -2.13 -11.68
CA GLU A 162 -9.56 -2.23 -13.01
C GLU A 162 -10.09 -3.64 -13.36
N ARG A 163 -10.08 -4.54 -12.40
CA ARG A 163 -10.71 -5.86 -12.46
C ARG A 163 -10.24 -6.75 -13.64
N GLY A 164 -9.04 -6.50 -14.18
CA GLY A 164 -8.50 -7.19 -15.36
C GLY A 164 -8.97 -6.59 -16.70
N GLY A 165 -9.80 -5.56 -16.68
CA GLY A 165 -10.38 -4.94 -17.88
C GLY A 165 -9.43 -4.01 -18.65
N GLY A 166 -8.25 -3.70 -18.10
CA GLY A 166 -7.23 -2.89 -18.77
C GLY A 166 -7.70 -1.47 -19.07
N MET A 167 -8.16 -1.19 -20.31
CA MET A 167 -8.59 0.14 -20.75
C MET A 167 -9.83 0.68 -20.03
N ILE A 168 -10.59 -0.17 -19.36
CA ILE A 168 -11.74 0.24 -18.53
C ILE A 168 -11.33 1.29 -17.47
N ALA A 169 -10.07 1.31 -17.05
CA ALA A 169 -9.51 2.32 -16.14
C ALA A 169 -9.49 3.75 -16.72
N GLN A 170 -9.77 3.91 -18.02
CA GLN A 170 -9.87 5.22 -18.67
C GLN A 170 -11.32 5.70 -18.80
N ASP A 171 -12.29 4.88 -18.38
CA ASP A 171 -13.72 5.21 -18.45
C ASP A 171 -14.22 5.75 -17.10
N PRO A 172 -14.47 7.06 -16.98
CA PRO A 172 -14.96 7.64 -15.73
C PRO A 172 -16.46 7.38 -15.46
N SER A 173 -17.16 6.69 -16.34
CA SER A 173 -18.56 6.28 -16.14
C SER A 173 -18.71 5.00 -15.32
N ILE A 174 -17.58 4.40 -14.91
CA ILE A 174 -17.52 3.21 -14.06
C ILE A 174 -16.47 3.40 -12.96
N HIS A 175 -16.65 2.72 -11.82
CA HIS A 175 -15.70 2.87 -10.69
C HIS A 175 -14.41 2.08 -10.86
N ALA A 176 -14.39 1.03 -11.71
CA ALA A 176 -13.22 0.19 -11.89
C ALA A 176 -12.03 0.98 -12.46
N GLY A 177 -10.86 0.87 -11.84
CA GLY A 177 -9.65 1.59 -12.24
C GLY A 177 -9.56 3.02 -11.71
N SER A 178 -10.21 3.30 -10.56
CA SER A 178 -10.30 4.65 -9.99
C SER A 178 -9.91 4.72 -8.52
N ILE A 179 -9.66 5.93 -8.06
CA ILE A 179 -9.65 6.30 -6.64
C ILE A 179 -10.94 7.05 -6.36
N ILE A 180 -11.66 6.58 -5.36
CA ILE A 180 -12.95 7.09 -4.91
C ILE A 180 -12.73 8.00 -3.71
N ARG A 181 -13.52 9.09 -3.57
CA ARG A 181 -13.60 9.90 -2.36
C ARG A 181 -15.06 10.12 -1.99
N ILE A 182 -15.44 9.69 -0.80
CA ILE A 182 -16.76 9.92 -0.20
C ILE A 182 -16.58 10.42 1.24
N HIS A 183 -17.65 10.93 1.83
CA HIS A 183 -17.68 11.18 3.27
C HIS A 183 -17.70 9.85 4.06
N LEU A 184 -17.34 9.89 5.35
CA LEU A 184 -17.35 8.74 6.26
C LEU A 184 -18.75 8.13 6.48
N ASP A 185 -19.82 8.83 6.08
CA ASP A 185 -21.21 8.37 6.10
C ASP A 185 -21.69 7.80 4.74
N GLY A 186 -20.84 7.84 3.73
CA GLY A 186 -21.14 7.38 2.36
C GLY A 186 -21.69 8.46 1.44
N THR A 187 -21.95 9.68 1.91
CA THR A 187 -22.40 10.79 1.06
C THR A 187 -21.30 11.32 0.16
N ILE A 188 -21.69 11.92 -0.97
CA ILE A 188 -20.75 12.38 -2.00
C ILE A 188 -20.30 13.81 -1.71
N PRO A 189 -18.98 14.11 -1.65
CA PRO A 189 -18.48 15.46 -1.47
C PRO A 189 -18.84 16.35 -2.65
N LYS A 190 -19.39 17.54 -2.39
CA LYS A 190 -19.81 18.51 -3.42
C LYS A 190 -18.65 19.02 -4.27
N ASP A 191 -17.45 19.01 -3.71
CA ASP A 191 -16.21 19.46 -4.35
C ASP A 191 -15.43 18.33 -5.06
N ASN A 192 -15.98 17.13 -5.21
CA ASN A 192 -15.40 16.11 -6.09
C ASN A 192 -15.29 16.62 -7.53
N PRO A 193 -14.40 16.03 -8.37
CA PRO A 193 -14.22 16.47 -9.75
C PRO A 193 -15.53 16.48 -10.54
N LYS A 194 -15.75 17.55 -11.31
CA LYS A 194 -16.88 17.69 -12.25
C LYS A 194 -16.34 18.26 -13.55
N PHE A 195 -16.68 17.62 -14.66
CA PHE A 195 -16.22 18.03 -16.00
C PHE A 195 -17.41 18.25 -16.92
N ILE A 196 -17.48 19.42 -17.55
CA ILE A 196 -18.53 19.76 -18.52
C ILE A 196 -18.42 18.87 -19.78
N ASP A 197 -17.19 18.60 -20.20
CA ASP A 197 -16.85 17.75 -21.36
C ASP A 197 -16.92 16.23 -21.06
N LYS A 198 -17.13 15.85 -19.80
CA LYS A 198 -17.26 14.45 -19.36
C LYS A 198 -18.48 14.29 -18.45
N PRO A 199 -19.71 14.46 -18.96
CA PRO A 199 -20.92 14.47 -18.14
C PRO A 199 -21.20 13.12 -17.45
N ASN A 200 -20.60 12.04 -17.94
CA ASN A 200 -20.74 10.70 -17.37
C ASN A 200 -19.71 10.39 -16.26
N TRP A 201 -18.87 11.35 -15.86
CA TRP A 201 -17.95 11.17 -14.74
C TRP A 201 -18.72 10.92 -13.45
N LEU A 202 -18.56 9.74 -12.85
CA LEU A 202 -19.24 9.38 -11.61
C LEU A 202 -18.78 10.29 -10.46
N GLN A 203 -19.73 10.76 -9.66
CA GLN A 203 -19.50 11.82 -8.68
C GLN A 203 -18.59 11.39 -7.52
N GLU A 204 -18.47 10.09 -7.27
CA GLU A 204 -17.60 9.49 -6.27
C GLU A 204 -16.13 9.43 -6.72
N ILE A 205 -15.88 9.46 -8.02
CA ILE A 205 -14.53 9.31 -8.58
C ILE A 205 -13.72 10.57 -8.36
N TYR A 206 -12.60 10.40 -7.66
CA TYR A 206 -11.62 11.46 -7.39
C TYR A 206 -10.49 11.49 -8.43
N GLN A 207 -10.00 10.33 -8.87
CA GLN A 207 -8.96 10.16 -9.88
C GLN A 207 -9.14 8.83 -10.62
N ILE A 208 -8.80 8.79 -11.91
CA ILE A 208 -8.88 7.58 -12.74
C ILE A 208 -7.50 7.07 -13.18
N GLY A 209 -7.47 5.97 -13.93
CA GLY A 209 -6.29 5.48 -14.61
C GLY A 209 -5.36 4.64 -13.74
N VAL A 210 -5.87 3.99 -12.72
CA VAL A 210 -5.11 3.05 -11.88
C VAL A 210 -5.41 1.60 -12.30
N ARG A 211 -4.42 0.70 -12.12
CA ARG A 211 -4.60 -0.72 -12.42
C ARG A 211 -5.08 -1.50 -11.21
N ASN A 212 -4.26 -1.60 -10.20
CA ASN A 212 -4.52 -2.34 -8.97
C ASN A 212 -3.75 -1.70 -7.81
N PRO A 213 -4.25 -0.60 -7.26
CA PRO A 213 -3.58 0.05 -6.12
C PRO A 213 -3.64 -0.87 -4.90
N GLN A 214 -2.48 -1.23 -4.38
CA GLN A 214 -2.34 -2.12 -3.22
C GLN A 214 -1.80 -1.40 -1.98
N GLY A 215 -1.57 -0.09 -2.07
CA GLY A 215 -1.28 0.80 -0.96
C GLY A 215 -1.99 2.13 -1.15
N LEU A 216 -2.53 2.68 -0.07
CA LEU A 216 -3.15 4.00 0.00
C LEU A 216 -2.92 4.56 1.41
N THR A 217 -2.45 5.79 1.53
CA THR A 217 -2.17 6.40 2.82
C THR A 217 -2.35 7.90 2.79
N TYR A 218 -2.75 8.46 3.92
CA TYR A 218 -2.72 9.90 4.19
C TYR A 218 -1.38 10.27 4.83
N SER A 219 -0.85 11.43 4.47
CA SER A 219 0.34 12.04 5.05
C SER A 219 -0.04 13.27 5.85
N SER A 220 0.19 13.24 7.15
CA SER A 220 0.02 14.40 8.05
C SER A 220 1.04 15.51 7.79
N PHE A 221 2.21 15.17 7.20
CA PHE A 221 3.30 16.10 6.95
C PHE A 221 3.01 17.13 5.86
N ASP A 222 2.22 16.75 4.85
CA ASP A 222 1.91 17.61 3.70
C ASP A 222 0.43 17.62 3.32
N GLY A 223 -0.41 16.90 4.07
CA GLY A 223 -1.86 16.84 3.87
C GLY A 223 -2.31 16.10 2.62
N LYS A 224 -1.46 15.23 2.04
CA LYS A 224 -1.72 14.54 0.77
C LYS A 224 -2.10 13.08 0.95
N ILE A 225 -2.75 12.53 -0.07
CA ILE A 225 -2.98 11.09 -0.21
C ILE A 225 -1.97 10.53 -1.21
N TYR A 226 -1.35 9.43 -0.84
CA TYR A 226 -0.41 8.69 -1.68
C TYR A 226 -0.91 7.28 -1.94
N ALA A 227 -0.56 6.75 -3.11
CA ALA A 227 -0.85 5.37 -3.48
C ALA A 227 0.37 4.65 -4.05
N SER A 228 0.40 3.33 -3.86
CA SER A 228 1.21 2.41 -4.65
C SER A 228 0.32 1.52 -5.51
N ASN A 229 0.75 1.24 -6.73
CA ASN A 229 -0.06 0.53 -7.70
C ASN A 229 0.76 -0.54 -8.44
N HIS A 230 0.15 -1.70 -8.65
CA HIS A 230 0.75 -2.75 -9.45
C HIS A 230 0.70 -2.42 -10.95
N GLY A 231 1.85 -2.45 -11.61
CA GLY A 231 1.96 -2.64 -13.05
C GLY A 231 1.70 -4.08 -13.48
N ALA A 232 2.23 -4.49 -14.64
CA ALA A 232 2.20 -5.89 -15.08
C ALA A 232 3.54 -6.59 -14.76
N ARG A 233 4.41 -6.89 -15.74
CA ARG A 233 5.76 -7.41 -15.48
C ARG A 233 6.74 -6.34 -14.99
N GLY A 234 6.34 -5.06 -15.05
CA GLY A 234 7.03 -3.88 -14.57
C GLY A 234 6.05 -2.72 -14.55
N GLY A 235 6.49 -1.54 -14.10
CA GLY A 235 5.68 -0.35 -14.04
C GLY A 235 4.79 -0.26 -12.79
N ASP A 236 5.14 -0.97 -11.72
CA ASP A 236 4.64 -0.63 -10.40
C ASP A 236 5.06 0.81 -10.09
N TRP A 237 4.22 1.56 -9.41
CA TRP A 237 4.54 2.95 -9.10
C TRP A 237 4.05 3.38 -7.71
N PHE A 238 4.68 4.44 -7.20
CA PHE A 238 4.27 5.22 -6.04
C PHE A 238 4.04 6.67 -6.48
N GLY A 239 2.96 7.30 -6.01
CA GLY A 239 2.63 8.66 -6.40
C GLY A 239 1.50 9.29 -5.60
N GLU A 240 1.35 10.62 -5.74
CA GLU A 240 0.31 11.44 -5.12
C GLU A 240 -1.03 11.26 -5.83
N ILE A 241 -2.11 11.10 -5.07
CA ILE A 241 -3.48 11.08 -5.59
C ILE A 241 -4.01 12.51 -5.71
N LYS A 242 -4.43 12.89 -6.93
CA LYS A 242 -4.80 14.25 -7.28
C LYS A 242 -6.18 14.33 -7.89
N LYS A 243 -6.93 15.34 -7.46
CA LYS A 243 -8.30 15.60 -7.88
C LYS A 243 -8.42 15.76 -9.39
N GLY A 244 -9.25 14.91 -10.01
CA GLY A 244 -9.58 14.99 -11.44
C GLY A 244 -8.48 14.52 -12.40
N GLU A 245 -7.35 14.03 -11.89
CA GLU A 245 -6.23 13.58 -12.70
C GLU A 245 -6.34 12.11 -13.13
N ASN A 246 -5.36 11.64 -13.93
CA ASN A 246 -5.36 10.33 -14.56
C ASN A 246 -3.96 9.72 -14.61
N TYR A 247 -3.74 8.58 -13.95
CA TYR A 247 -2.46 7.86 -13.98
C TYR A 247 -2.22 7.05 -15.28
N GLY A 248 -3.20 7.01 -16.16
CA GLY A 248 -3.00 6.55 -17.54
C GLY A 248 -3.01 5.05 -17.77
N TRP A 249 -3.37 4.20 -16.82
CA TRP A 249 -3.52 2.79 -17.10
C TRP A 249 -4.72 2.55 -18.07
N LYS A 250 -4.63 1.81 -19.20
CA LYS A 250 -3.53 1.03 -19.76
C LYS A 250 -2.89 1.75 -20.99
N VAL A 251 -2.97 3.07 -21.04
CA VAL A 251 -2.32 3.91 -22.06
C VAL A 251 -0.82 4.00 -21.78
N LEU A 252 -0.46 4.12 -20.49
CA LEU A 252 0.90 4.16 -20.00
C LEU A 252 1.32 2.82 -19.39
N GLY A 253 2.55 2.40 -19.66
CA GLY A 253 3.14 1.19 -19.09
C GLY A 253 4.14 1.43 -17.97
N TRP A 254 4.51 2.69 -17.69
CA TRP A 254 5.55 3.06 -16.72
C TRP A 254 6.86 2.28 -16.91
N GLY A 255 7.22 2.02 -18.20
CA GLY A 255 8.38 1.21 -18.58
C GLY A 255 8.16 -0.31 -18.48
N GLY A 256 7.00 -0.76 -18.01
CA GLY A 256 6.67 -2.16 -17.90
C GLY A 256 6.14 -2.78 -19.20
N THR A 257 6.14 -4.12 -19.23
CA THR A 257 5.58 -4.93 -20.31
C THR A 257 4.40 -5.76 -19.83
N ASN A 258 3.58 -6.23 -20.75
CA ASN A 258 2.58 -7.26 -20.50
C ASN A 258 3.25 -8.60 -20.11
N TYR A 259 2.46 -9.54 -19.59
CA TYR A 259 2.93 -10.89 -19.28
C TYR A 259 3.40 -11.64 -20.55
N SER A 260 2.91 -11.27 -21.73
CA SER A 260 3.41 -11.75 -23.04
C SER A 260 4.79 -11.18 -23.44
N GLY A 261 5.32 -10.19 -22.71
CA GLY A 261 6.55 -9.47 -23.04
C GLY A 261 6.38 -8.25 -23.93
N LEU A 262 5.17 -8.04 -24.50
CA LEU A 262 4.89 -6.87 -25.33
C LEU A 262 4.80 -5.59 -24.48
N THR A 263 5.27 -4.48 -25.03
CA THR A 263 5.18 -3.16 -24.41
C THR A 263 3.70 -2.76 -24.22
N ILE A 264 3.36 -2.17 -23.09
CA ILE A 264 2.01 -1.70 -22.79
C ILE A 264 1.78 -0.33 -23.43
N GLY A 265 2.76 0.55 -23.37
CA GLY A 265 2.70 1.92 -23.86
C GLY A 265 3.95 2.68 -23.43
N PRO A 266 4.01 4.01 -23.66
CA PRO A 266 5.14 4.80 -23.20
C PRO A 266 5.26 4.76 -21.67
N GLN A 267 6.46 5.06 -21.20
CA GLN A 267 6.71 5.17 -19.77
C GLN A 267 5.86 6.27 -19.15
N TRP A 268 5.80 7.43 -19.79
CA TRP A 268 4.95 8.55 -19.44
C TRP A 268 4.76 9.48 -20.64
N LYS A 269 3.73 10.29 -20.64
CA LYS A 269 3.51 11.38 -21.60
C LYS A 269 2.71 12.52 -20.98
N PRO A 270 2.79 13.75 -21.51
CA PRO A 270 1.97 14.88 -21.07
C PRO A 270 0.47 14.58 -21.10
N GLY A 271 -0.27 15.18 -20.15
CA GLY A 271 -1.71 14.96 -19.97
C GLY A 271 -2.06 13.85 -18.98
N PHE A 272 -1.05 13.18 -18.40
CA PHE A 272 -1.24 12.17 -17.34
C PHE A 272 -0.47 12.53 -16.07
N THR A 273 -0.98 12.10 -14.94
CA THR A 273 -0.30 12.24 -13.64
C THR A 273 1.05 11.56 -13.69
N LYS A 274 2.10 12.22 -13.22
CA LYS A 274 3.45 11.64 -13.16
C LYS A 274 3.65 10.94 -11.81
N ALA A 275 4.05 9.68 -11.86
CA ALA A 275 4.46 8.95 -10.65
C ALA A 275 5.74 9.55 -10.05
N ILE A 276 5.85 9.52 -8.73
CA ILE A 276 7.04 9.94 -7.99
C ILE A 276 8.16 8.91 -8.20
N LYS A 277 7.83 7.64 -8.08
CA LYS A 277 8.75 6.51 -8.30
C LYS A 277 8.02 5.40 -9.05
N TYR A 278 8.75 4.66 -9.88
CA TYR A 278 8.24 3.42 -10.50
C TYR A 278 9.35 2.36 -10.53
N TRP A 279 8.95 1.10 -10.64
CA TRP A 279 9.86 -0.04 -10.61
C TRP A 279 9.71 -0.90 -11.88
N VAL A 280 10.85 -1.21 -12.49
CA VAL A 280 11.00 -2.15 -13.60
C VAL A 280 12.24 -2.97 -13.33
N PRO A 281 12.13 -4.29 -13.15
CA PRO A 281 10.91 -5.09 -13.13
C PRO A 281 9.97 -4.78 -11.94
N SER A 282 8.73 -5.27 -12.00
CA SER A 282 7.75 -5.18 -10.92
C SER A 282 8.27 -5.85 -9.64
N ILE A 283 8.15 -5.14 -8.52
CA ILE A 283 8.39 -5.65 -7.17
C ILE A 283 7.10 -6.16 -6.52
N ALA A 284 5.94 -5.92 -7.16
CA ALA A 284 4.59 -6.07 -6.63
C ALA A 284 4.43 -5.29 -5.32
N THR A 285 4.46 -3.95 -5.42
CA THR A 285 4.23 -3.04 -4.29
C THR A 285 2.93 -3.40 -3.57
N SER A 286 2.93 -3.41 -2.25
CA SER A 286 1.73 -3.65 -1.44
C SER A 286 1.37 -2.44 -0.60
N ALA A 287 1.18 -2.58 0.70
CA ALA A 287 0.85 -1.45 1.55
C ALA A 287 1.97 -0.41 1.61
N ILE A 288 1.56 0.81 1.86
CA ILE A 288 2.45 1.96 2.06
C ILE A 288 2.01 2.73 3.30
N THR A 289 2.96 3.40 3.93
CA THR A 289 2.70 4.43 4.93
C THR A 289 3.71 5.56 4.80
N ILE A 290 3.33 6.77 5.14
CA ILE A 290 4.29 7.84 5.41
C ILE A 290 4.62 7.71 6.90
N TYR A 291 5.87 7.40 7.18
CA TYR A 291 6.27 7.10 8.55
C TYR A 291 6.12 8.32 9.45
N GLU A 292 5.45 8.12 10.57
CA GLU A 292 5.34 9.07 11.67
C GLU A 292 5.49 8.30 12.98
N GLY A 293 6.63 8.46 13.67
CA GLY A 293 6.87 7.68 14.87
C GLY A 293 8.17 8.01 15.59
N LYS A 294 8.31 7.46 16.80
CA LYS A 294 9.47 7.69 17.68
C LYS A 294 10.57 6.65 17.52
N GLU A 295 10.24 5.43 17.08
CA GLU A 295 11.20 4.33 16.97
C GLU A 295 12.28 4.61 15.93
N PHE A 296 11.87 5.12 14.75
CA PHE A 296 12.76 5.47 13.65
C PHE A 296 12.61 6.95 13.30
N ASN A 297 12.96 7.86 14.23
CA ASN A 297 12.76 9.30 14.10
C ASN A 297 13.27 9.88 12.78
N GLU A 298 14.37 9.35 12.27
CA GLU A 298 15.00 9.76 11.01
C GLU A 298 14.21 9.33 9.75
N TRP A 299 13.15 8.53 9.92
CA TRP A 299 12.25 8.13 8.84
C TRP A 299 11.00 9.00 8.75
N ASN A 300 10.79 9.90 9.71
CA ASN A 300 9.60 10.75 9.73
C ASN A 300 9.45 11.53 8.41
N GLY A 301 8.26 11.45 7.81
CA GLY A 301 7.93 12.04 6.51
C GLY A 301 8.40 11.23 5.28
N HIS A 302 9.11 10.10 5.47
CA HIS A 302 9.51 9.22 4.38
C HIS A 302 8.43 8.17 4.08
N ALA A 303 8.28 7.80 2.82
CA ALA A 303 7.39 6.71 2.45
C ALA A 303 8.04 5.35 2.72
N ILE A 304 7.34 4.50 3.45
CA ILE A 304 7.72 3.12 3.68
C ILE A 304 6.82 2.25 2.80
N ILE A 305 7.45 1.47 1.93
CA ILE A 305 6.78 0.67 0.90
C ILE A 305 7.12 -0.79 1.11
N THR A 306 6.11 -1.63 1.16
CA THR A 306 6.23 -3.08 1.24
C THR A 306 6.03 -3.73 -0.12
N SER A 307 6.49 -4.96 -0.29
CA SER A 307 6.33 -5.69 -1.54
C SER A 307 6.02 -7.17 -1.35
N LEU A 308 5.27 -7.71 -2.31
CA LEU A 308 4.85 -9.12 -2.31
C LEU A 308 5.83 -10.00 -3.07
N LYS A 309 6.30 -9.56 -4.24
CA LYS A 309 7.17 -10.37 -5.12
C LYS A 309 8.62 -10.25 -4.69
N ASP A 310 9.07 -9.04 -4.42
CA ASP A 310 10.43 -8.74 -4.01
C ASP A 310 10.67 -8.99 -2.51
N GLN A 311 9.59 -9.23 -1.74
CA GLN A 311 9.61 -9.55 -0.31
C GLN A 311 10.44 -8.56 0.51
N SER A 312 10.33 -7.27 0.17
CA SER A 312 11.19 -6.22 0.72
C SER A 312 10.39 -5.14 1.45
N LEU A 313 11.07 -4.50 2.42
CA LEU A 313 10.72 -3.21 2.96
C LEU A 313 11.64 -2.14 2.38
N ARG A 314 11.06 -1.10 1.82
CA ARG A 314 11.78 0.00 1.18
C ARG A 314 11.39 1.33 1.80
N LYS A 315 12.38 2.19 2.01
CA LYS A 315 12.19 3.58 2.43
C LYS A 315 12.48 4.50 1.25
N LEU A 316 11.53 5.36 0.89
CA LEU A 316 11.72 6.41 -0.11
C LEU A 316 11.84 7.77 0.57
N ILE A 317 12.93 8.46 0.29
CA ILE A 317 13.17 9.85 0.65
C ILE A 317 12.79 10.67 -0.59
N PHE A 318 11.69 11.42 -0.52
CA PHE A 318 11.10 12.10 -1.67
C PHE A 318 10.72 13.56 -1.41
N ASN A 319 11.30 14.18 -0.37
CA ASN A 319 11.11 15.60 -0.05
C ASN A 319 11.59 16.51 -1.21
N ASP A 320 12.58 16.04 -1.96
CA ASP A 320 13.01 16.64 -3.22
C ASP A 320 12.67 15.68 -4.37
N LEU A 321 11.65 16.01 -5.16
CA LEU A 321 11.21 15.19 -6.30
C LEU A 321 12.23 15.12 -7.44
N SER A 322 13.24 16.00 -7.45
CA SER A 322 14.37 15.93 -8.41
C SER A 322 15.43 14.90 -7.98
N ASN A 323 15.45 14.50 -6.70
CA ASN A 323 16.47 13.62 -6.13
C ASN A 323 15.84 12.59 -5.16
N ILE A 324 15.05 11.68 -5.70
CA ILE A 324 14.42 10.62 -4.92
C ILE A 324 15.45 9.54 -4.60
N LYS A 325 15.64 9.27 -3.30
CA LYS A 325 16.51 8.20 -2.83
C LYS A 325 15.66 7.02 -2.35
N GLU A 326 16.16 5.82 -2.54
CA GLU A 326 15.52 4.56 -2.13
C GLU A 326 16.54 3.70 -1.38
N ASP A 327 16.17 3.34 -0.15
CA ASP A 327 16.90 2.39 0.67
C ASP A 327 16.10 1.09 0.78
N VAL A 328 16.71 -0.05 0.52
CA VAL A 328 16.14 -1.38 0.85
C VAL A 328 16.53 -1.68 2.29
N ILE A 329 15.56 -1.65 3.20
CA ILE A 329 15.79 -1.84 4.64
C ILE A 329 16.04 -3.31 4.93
N PHE A 330 15.21 -4.20 4.39
CA PHE A 330 15.44 -5.64 4.36
C PHE A 330 14.74 -6.29 3.16
N LYS A 331 15.17 -7.50 2.85
CA LYS A 331 14.61 -8.30 1.75
C LYS A 331 14.73 -9.79 2.08
N ASP A 332 13.70 -10.57 1.70
CA ASP A 332 13.61 -12.04 1.86
C ASP A 332 13.66 -12.53 3.33
N GLU A 333 13.44 -11.63 4.32
CA GLU A 333 13.51 -11.94 5.75
C GLU A 333 12.22 -12.54 6.31
N ILE A 334 11.06 -12.00 5.91
CA ILE A 334 9.73 -12.37 6.45
C ILE A 334 8.76 -12.81 5.36
N GLY A 335 9.24 -12.96 4.13
CA GLY A 335 8.45 -13.37 2.97
C GLY A 335 7.59 -12.24 2.41
N ARG A 336 6.44 -12.59 1.83
CA ARG A 336 5.53 -11.67 1.12
C ARG A 336 4.84 -10.73 2.11
N ILE A 337 5.16 -9.44 2.06
CA ILE A 337 4.61 -8.45 2.98
C ILE A 337 3.33 -7.86 2.37
N ARG A 338 2.18 -8.09 3.02
CA ARG A 338 0.87 -7.65 2.54
C ARG A 338 0.48 -6.30 3.08
N ASP A 339 0.72 -6.05 4.37
CA ASP A 339 0.26 -4.85 5.07
C ASP A 339 1.33 -4.31 6.02
N ILE A 340 1.21 -3.03 6.35
CA ILE A 340 2.12 -2.32 7.26
C ILE A 340 1.33 -1.34 8.14
N GLN A 341 1.63 -1.35 9.43
CA GLN A 341 1.09 -0.39 10.38
C GLN A 341 2.20 0.19 11.26
N VAL A 342 2.17 1.49 11.49
CA VAL A 342 3.03 2.16 12.46
C VAL A 342 2.25 2.28 13.77
N HIS A 343 2.82 1.79 14.86
CA HIS A 343 2.18 1.86 16.16
C HIS A 343 2.04 3.33 16.63
N PRO A 344 0.83 3.81 16.97
CA PRO A 344 0.54 5.24 17.15
C PRO A 344 1.33 5.90 18.28
N LYS A 345 1.74 5.14 19.31
CA LYS A 345 2.42 5.69 20.49
C LYS A 345 3.94 5.57 20.45
N ASN A 346 4.48 4.40 20.04
CA ASN A 346 5.90 4.12 20.11
C ASN A 346 6.61 4.14 18.75
N GLY A 347 5.87 4.11 17.64
CA GLY A 347 6.42 4.16 16.29
C GLY A 347 7.02 2.82 15.80
N LYS A 348 6.89 1.73 16.55
CA LYS A 348 7.29 0.41 16.08
C LYS A 348 6.43 0.00 14.90
N ILE A 349 6.97 -0.82 14.01
CA ILE A 349 6.28 -1.18 12.77
C ILE A 349 5.78 -2.62 12.85
N TYR A 350 4.54 -2.82 12.46
CA TYR A 350 3.90 -4.13 12.41
C TYR A 350 3.60 -4.48 10.95
N PHE A 351 3.78 -5.76 10.60
CA PHE A 351 3.55 -6.28 9.25
C PHE A 351 2.62 -7.46 9.25
N LEU A 352 1.79 -7.55 8.21
CA LEU A 352 1.17 -8.80 7.81
C LEU A 352 2.03 -9.42 6.70
N ALA A 353 2.73 -10.50 7.00
CA ALA A 353 3.64 -11.13 6.06
C ALA A 353 3.61 -12.66 6.19
N SER A 354 3.47 -13.37 5.05
CA SER A 354 3.52 -14.83 4.96
C SER A 354 2.73 -15.53 6.09
N ASP A 355 1.44 -15.17 6.18
CA ASP A 355 0.50 -15.72 7.16
C ASP A 355 0.87 -15.49 8.64
N ASN A 356 1.54 -14.37 8.92
CA ASN A 356 1.93 -13.99 10.28
C ASN A 356 1.78 -12.50 10.54
N LEU A 357 1.61 -12.15 11.81
CA LEU A 357 1.85 -10.80 12.33
C LEU A 357 3.30 -10.70 12.80
N TRP A 358 4.02 -9.72 12.31
CA TRP A 358 5.41 -9.41 12.64
C TRP A 358 5.56 -8.05 13.29
N LEU A 359 6.56 -7.92 14.16
CA LEU A 359 6.99 -6.65 14.76
C LEU A 359 8.41 -6.34 14.30
N MET A 360 8.65 -5.07 13.90
CA MET A 360 9.97 -4.51 13.69
C MET A 360 10.24 -3.39 14.69
N GLU A 361 11.40 -3.46 15.33
CA GLU A 361 11.92 -2.48 16.28
C GLU A 361 13.43 -2.31 16.08
N LYS A 362 14.04 -1.26 16.66
CA LYS A 362 15.50 -1.15 16.72
C LYS A 362 16.08 -2.29 17.55
N ALA A 363 17.16 -2.90 17.09
CA ALA A 363 17.95 -3.80 17.92
C ALA A 363 18.54 -2.99 19.09
N LYS A 364 18.51 -3.57 20.29
CA LYS A 364 19.06 -2.93 21.49
C LYS A 364 20.56 -3.13 21.57
#